data_172b3a6c7128e739ada334ca3bf2f289
#
_entry.id   172b3a6c7128e739ada334ca3bf2f289
#
_cell.length_a   1.000
_cell.length_b   1.000
_cell.length_c   1.000
_cell.angle_alpha   90.00
_cell.angle_beta   90.00
_cell.angle_gamma   90.00
#
_symmetry.space_group_name_H-M   'P 1'
#
loop_
_entity.id
_entity.type
_entity.pdbx_description
1 polymer ?
#
loop_
_entity_poly.entity_id
_entity_poly.type
_entity_poly.pdbx_seq_one_letter_code
_entity_poly.pdbx_strand_id
1 'polypeptide(L)'
;GLGYIKDIKDIEEISVGAYKSTPIKLKDVADVQMSSDIRLGIAEENGEGEVVGGVVVARYGENAKEVIDRVKERLGDVEKGLPPGVKFKVAYDRSDLIEAAVATLKEALIEEIIVVSLVVLLFLFHVRSAVVAIVTIPLSVLIGFMLVKLFGISLNIMSLGGIALAIGDLVDAGIVMTENAYKGLVKAVLKTDE
;
A
#
# COMPACT_ATOMS: atom_id res chain seq x y z
N GLY A 1 -17.72 3.62 43.59
CA GLY A 1 -19.10 3.17 43.52
C GLY A 1 -19.27 2.12 42.44
N LEU A 2 -19.86 1.01 42.77
CA LEU A 2 -20.25 -0.07 41.86
C LEU A 2 -21.55 0.33 41.14
N GLY A 3 -21.49 1.30 40.26
CA GLY A 3 -22.65 1.85 39.54
C GLY A 3 -22.84 1.38 38.11
N TYR A 4 -21.99 0.45 37.63
CA TYR A 4 -22.12 -0.07 36.26
C TYR A 4 -23.08 -1.27 36.23
N ILE A 5 -24.04 -1.23 35.32
CA ILE A 5 -24.92 -2.34 34.97
C ILE A 5 -24.07 -3.45 34.37
N LYS A 6 -24.17 -4.66 34.93
CA LYS A 6 -23.40 -5.84 34.47
C LYS A 6 -24.29 -6.90 33.82
N ASP A 7 -25.56 -6.96 34.23
CA ASP A 7 -26.50 -8.00 33.80
C ASP A 7 -27.92 -7.41 33.70
N ILE A 8 -28.79 -8.09 32.94
CA ILE A 8 -30.20 -7.77 32.84
C ILE A 8 -30.85 -7.65 34.21
N LYS A 9 -30.48 -8.50 35.16
CA LYS A 9 -30.98 -8.47 36.55
C LYS A 9 -30.74 -7.14 37.25
N ASP A 10 -29.63 -6.47 36.96
CA ASP A 10 -29.33 -5.16 37.57
C ASP A 10 -30.34 -4.11 37.08
N ILE A 11 -30.82 -4.24 35.84
CA ILE A 11 -31.86 -3.37 35.28
C ILE A 11 -33.24 -3.71 35.82
N GLU A 12 -33.56 -5.00 35.93
CA GLU A 12 -34.84 -5.49 36.47
C GLU A 12 -35.07 -5.04 37.91
N GLU A 13 -34.01 -4.94 38.72
CA GLU A 13 -34.04 -4.55 40.14
C GLU A 13 -34.08 -3.04 40.35
N ILE A 14 -34.00 -2.21 39.31
CA ILE A 14 -34.10 -0.75 39.43
C ILE A 14 -35.51 -0.39 39.97
N SER A 15 -35.54 0.40 41.01
CA SER A 15 -36.78 0.93 41.55
C SER A 15 -37.28 2.10 40.75
N VAL A 16 -38.46 2.00 40.11
CA VAL A 16 -39.10 3.03 39.29
C VAL A 16 -40.12 3.85 40.07
N GLY A 17 -40.50 3.41 41.29
CA GLY A 17 -41.43 4.12 42.15
C GLY A 17 -41.68 3.39 43.44
N ALA A 18 -42.59 3.92 44.27
CA ALA A 18 -43.04 3.26 45.49
C ALA A 18 -44.56 3.44 45.68
N TYR A 19 -45.25 2.39 46.09
CA TYR A 19 -46.65 2.43 46.49
C TYR A 19 -46.76 1.97 47.92
N LYS A 20 -47.36 2.80 48.78
CA LYS A 20 -47.52 2.52 50.24
C LYS A 20 -46.22 2.00 50.90
N SER A 21 -45.10 2.68 50.63
CA SER A 21 -43.76 2.34 51.13
C SER A 21 -43.13 1.05 50.58
N THR A 22 -43.75 0.39 49.59
CA THR A 22 -43.22 -0.77 48.90
C THR A 22 -42.59 -0.31 47.60
N PRO A 23 -41.28 -0.54 47.32
CA PRO A 23 -40.64 -0.16 46.06
C PRO A 23 -41.22 -1.00 44.93
N ILE A 24 -41.57 -0.35 43.84
CA ILE A 24 -41.96 -0.98 42.58
C ILE A 24 -40.70 -1.08 41.72
N LYS A 25 -40.31 -2.29 41.34
CA LYS A 25 -39.14 -2.56 40.52
C LYS A 25 -39.52 -2.58 39.03
N LEU A 26 -38.51 -2.37 38.14
CA LEU A 26 -38.76 -2.36 36.70
C LEU A 26 -39.39 -3.68 36.23
N LYS A 27 -38.96 -4.83 36.75
CA LYS A 27 -39.52 -6.16 36.47
C LYS A 27 -40.99 -6.32 36.80
N ASP A 28 -41.53 -5.47 37.71
CA ASP A 28 -42.93 -5.54 38.12
C ASP A 28 -43.85 -4.84 37.11
N VAL A 29 -43.30 -4.00 36.24
CA VAL A 29 -44.06 -3.15 35.32
C VAL A 29 -43.62 -3.28 33.85
N ALA A 30 -42.49 -3.93 33.59
CA ALA A 30 -41.93 -4.09 32.25
C ALA A 30 -41.18 -5.41 32.08
N ASP A 31 -41.12 -5.92 30.87
CA ASP A 31 -40.30 -7.05 30.47
C ASP A 31 -38.95 -6.53 29.93
N VAL A 32 -37.85 -6.94 30.55
CA VAL A 32 -36.51 -6.47 30.19
C VAL A 32 -35.83 -7.50 29.31
N GLN A 33 -35.53 -7.12 28.05
CA GLN A 33 -34.93 -8.02 27.07
C GLN A 33 -33.67 -7.41 26.49
N MET A 34 -32.69 -8.27 26.13
CA MET A 34 -31.58 -7.87 25.29
C MET A 34 -32.07 -7.70 23.85
N SER A 35 -31.73 -6.57 23.25
CA SER A 35 -32.02 -6.31 21.85
C SER A 35 -30.78 -5.85 21.11
N SER A 36 -30.79 -5.94 19.79
CA SER A 36 -29.75 -5.35 18.98
C SER A 36 -29.90 -3.82 18.96
N ASP A 37 -28.77 -3.13 18.92
CA ASP A 37 -28.76 -1.69 18.73
C ASP A 37 -29.29 -1.31 17.33
N ILE A 38 -29.55 -0.01 17.12
CA ILE A 38 -30.03 0.51 15.84
C ILE A 38 -28.95 0.25 14.77
N ARG A 39 -29.33 -0.39 13.67
CA ARG A 39 -28.44 -0.63 12.56
C ARG A 39 -28.04 0.68 11.88
N LEU A 40 -26.76 0.99 11.87
CA LEU A 40 -26.20 2.16 11.21
C LEU A 40 -25.72 1.87 9.77
N GLY A 41 -25.62 0.59 9.40
CA GLY A 41 -25.18 0.17 8.07
C GLY A 41 -25.45 -1.30 7.80
N ILE A 42 -25.36 -1.66 6.52
CA ILE A 42 -25.51 -3.04 6.03
C ILE A 42 -24.28 -3.35 5.18
N ALA A 43 -23.68 -4.51 5.41
CA ALA A 43 -22.68 -5.10 4.53
C ALA A 43 -23.29 -6.34 3.89
N GLU A 44 -23.15 -6.46 2.58
CA GLU A 44 -23.67 -7.58 1.79
C GLU A 44 -22.56 -8.13 0.90
N GLU A 45 -22.54 -9.42 0.68
CA GLU A 45 -21.59 -10.06 -0.21
C GLU A 45 -22.28 -10.77 -1.36
N ASN A 46 -21.99 -10.35 -2.60
CA ASN A 46 -22.42 -10.98 -3.86
C ASN A 46 -23.94 -11.19 -4.05
N GLY A 47 -24.80 -10.51 -3.30
CA GLY A 47 -26.24 -10.75 -3.33
C GLY A 47 -26.69 -12.01 -2.57
N GLU A 48 -25.79 -12.64 -1.81
CA GLU A 48 -26.10 -13.87 -1.06
C GLU A 48 -26.64 -13.61 0.34
N GLY A 49 -26.62 -12.35 0.78
CA GLY A 49 -27.14 -11.93 2.05
C GLY A 49 -26.18 -11.10 2.89
N GLU A 50 -26.61 -10.82 4.10
CA GLU A 50 -25.91 -9.92 5.00
C GLU A 50 -24.69 -10.57 5.65
N VAL A 51 -23.59 -9.84 5.65
CA VAL A 51 -22.32 -10.26 6.25
C VAL A 51 -21.81 -9.21 7.24
N VAL A 52 -20.92 -9.61 8.14
CA VAL A 52 -20.21 -8.68 9.03
C VAL A 52 -18.91 -8.28 8.34
N GLY A 53 -18.79 -7.01 8.01
CA GLY A 53 -17.60 -6.45 7.35
C GLY A 53 -16.73 -5.65 8.33
N GLY A 54 -15.42 -5.64 8.06
CA GLY A 54 -14.46 -4.79 8.73
C GLY A 54 -13.52 -4.12 7.73
N VAL A 55 -13.14 -2.88 7.97
CA VAL A 55 -12.18 -2.14 7.15
C VAL A 55 -10.98 -1.78 8.00
N VAL A 56 -9.80 -2.20 7.55
CA VAL A 56 -8.54 -1.78 8.17
C VAL A 56 -7.99 -0.58 7.42
N VAL A 57 -7.80 0.52 8.13
CA VAL A 57 -7.27 1.76 7.57
C VAL A 57 -5.84 1.96 8.06
N ALA A 58 -4.89 2.09 7.12
CA ALA A 58 -3.52 2.46 7.45
C ALA A 58 -3.46 3.91 7.93
N ARG A 59 -2.61 4.20 8.92
CA ARG A 59 -2.35 5.58 9.35
C ARG A 59 -1.59 6.34 8.28
N TYR A 60 -1.79 7.64 8.26
CA TYR A 60 -1.04 8.52 7.37
C TYR A 60 0.48 8.36 7.57
N GLY A 61 1.21 8.18 6.47
CA GLY A 61 2.66 8.00 6.49
C GLY A 61 3.14 6.56 6.70
N GLU A 62 2.26 5.61 7.01
CA GLU A 62 2.61 4.19 7.11
C GLU A 62 2.79 3.56 5.73
N ASN A 63 3.66 2.54 5.66
CA ASN A 63 3.82 1.73 4.46
C ASN A 63 2.62 0.78 4.30
N ALA A 64 1.79 1.01 3.27
CA ALA A 64 0.57 0.25 3.06
C ALA A 64 0.82 -1.26 2.93
N LYS A 65 1.86 -1.69 2.20
CA LYS A 65 2.19 -3.11 2.04
C LYS A 65 2.55 -3.76 3.38
N GLU A 66 3.39 -3.10 4.18
CA GLU A 66 3.80 -3.59 5.50
C GLU A 66 2.62 -3.67 6.48
N VAL A 67 1.70 -2.70 6.42
CA VAL A 67 0.47 -2.73 7.23
C VAL A 67 -0.40 -3.93 6.82
N ILE A 68 -0.59 -4.16 5.52
CA ILE A 68 -1.38 -5.28 5.02
C ILE A 68 -0.77 -6.61 5.47
N ASP A 69 0.54 -6.78 5.35
CA ASP A 69 1.23 -8.02 5.74
C ASP A 69 1.08 -8.29 7.24
N ARG A 70 1.22 -7.26 8.09
CA ARG A 70 0.96 -7.36 9.54
C ARG A 70 -0.50 -7.70 9.87
N VAL A 71 -1.44 -7.15 9.10
CA VAL A 71 -2.87 -7.46 9.26
C VAL A 71 -3.17 -8.92 8.90
N LYS A 72 -2.62 -9.41 7.79
CA LYS A 72 -2.78 -10.82 7.38
C LYS A 72 -2.23 -11.79 8.46
N GLU A 73 -1.08 -11.48 9.01
CA GLU A 73 -0.49 -12.26 10.11
C GLU A 73 -1.42 -12.28 11.33
N ARG A 74 -1.92 -11.11 11.73
CA ARG A 74 -2.83 -11.00 12.88
C ARG A 74 -4.18 -11.67 12.65
N LEU A 75 -4.73 -11.59 11.44
CA LEU A 75 -5.96 -12.30 11.10
C LEU A 75 -5.78 -13.82 11.20
N GLY A 76 -4.64 -14.36 10.78
CA GLY A 76 -4.32 -15.78 10.96
C GLY A 76 -4.24 -16.22 12.43
N ASP A 77 -3.82 -15.34 13.33
CA ASP A 77 -3.83 -15.62 14.76
C ASP A 77 -5.24 -15.56 15.36
N VAL A 78 -6.03 -14.57 14.95
CA VAL A 78 -7.42 -14.41 15.42
C VAL A 78 -8.31 -15.55 14.91
N GLU A 79 -8.09 -16.04 13.69
CA GLU A 79 -8.86 -17.13 13.09
C GLU A 79 -8.83 -18.41 13.94
N LYS A 80 -7.71 -18.67 14.60
CA LYS A 80 -7.56 -19.81 15.51
C LYS A 80 -8.47 -19.76 16.74
N GLY A 81 -8.92 -18.56 17.12
CA GLY A 81 -9.80 -18.31 18.27
C GLY A 81 -11.27 -18.13 17.90
N LEU A 82 -11.64 -18.19 16.62
CA LEU A 82 -13.02 -18.00 16.20
C LEU A 82 -13.91 -19.22 16.53
N PRO A 83 -15.21 -18.99 16.77
CA PRO A 83 -16.17 -20.07 16.91
C PRO A 83 -16.23 -20.95 15.65
N PRO A 84 -16.57 -22.25 15.80
CA PRO A 84 -16.74 -23.14 14.65
C PRO A 84 -17.72 -22.58 13.62
N GLY A 85 -17.31 -22.55 12.35
CA GLY A 85 -18.12 -22.06 11.25
C GLY A 85 -17.92 -20.59 10.89
N VAL A 86 -17.21 -19.81 11.71
CA VAL A 86 -16.85 -18.42 11.39
C VAL A 86 -15.50 -18.40 10.67
N LYS A 87 -15.43 -17.72 9.53
CA LYS A 87 -14.22 -17.60 8.71
C LYS A 87 -14.03 -16.17 8.27
N PHE A 88 -12.78 -15.74 8.12
CA PHE A 88 -12.45 -14.50 7.45
C PHE A 88 -12.40 -14.71 5.95
N LYS A 89 -13.01 -13.78 5.21
CA LYS A 89 -12.88 -13.67 3.77
C LYS A 89 -12.35 -12.30 3.43
N VAL A 90 -11.20 -12.24 2.76
CA VAL A 90 -10.63 -10.99 2.29
C VAL A 90 -11.43 -10.54 1.06
N ALA A 91 -12.20 -9.47 1.21
CA ALA A 91 -13.00 -8.91 0.13
C ALA A 91 -12.18 -8.01 -0.81
N TYR A 92 -11.23 -7.27 -0.25
CA TYR A 92 -10.34 -6.39 -1.01
C TYR A 92 -8.97 -6.28 -0.36
N ASP A 93 -7.94 -6.50 -1.15
CA ASP A 93 -6.53 -6.38 -0.76
C ASP A 93 -5.78 -5.55 -1.81
N ARG A 94 -5.07 -4.53 -1.35
CA ARG A 94 -4.28 -3.66 -2.24
C ARG A 94 -2.89 -4.20 -2.56
N SER A 95 -2.48 -5.31 -1.97
CA SER A 95 -1.15 -5.90 -2.20
C SER A 95 -0.93 -6.20 -3.67
N ASP A 96 -1.91 -6.82 -4.33
CA ASP A 96 -1.81 -7.21 -5.75
C ASP A 96 -1.58 -5.98 -6.65
N LEU A 97 -2.28 -4.88 -6.35
CA LEU A 97 -2.12 -3.63 -7.08
C LEU A 97 -0.72 -3.01 -6.88
N ILE A 98 -0.22 -3.04 -5.63
CA ILE A 98 1.11 -2.53 -5.30
C ILE A 98 2.19 -3.39 -5.97
N GLU A 99 2.07 -4.70 -5.90
CA GLU A 99 3.01 -5.64 -6.51
C GLU A 99 3.00 -5.53 -8.04
N ALA A 100 1.84 -5.41 -8.68
CA ALA A 100 1.72 -5.18 -10.11
C ALA A 100 2.39 -3.86 -10.54
N ALA A 101 2.20 -2.77 -9.79
CA ALA A 101 2.85 -1.50 -10.08
C ALA A 101 4.38 -1.57 -9.99
N VAL A 102 4.90 -2.26 -8.97
CA VAL A 102 6.35 -2.48 -8.80
C VAL A 102 6.89 -3.40 -9.89
N ALA A 103 6.16 -4.45 -10.25
CA ALA A 103 6.55 -5.36 -11.33
C ALA A 103 6.64 -4.63 -12.68
N THR A 104 5.63 -3.82 -13.02
CA THR A 104 5.62 -3.01 -14.25
C THR A 104 6.83 -2.07 -14.31
N LEU A 105 7.16 -1.39 -13.20
CA LEU A 105 8.35 -0.53 -13.15
C LEU A 105 9.63 -1.33 -13.36
N LYS A 106 9.76 -2.50 -12.75
CA LYS A 106 10.92 -3.37 -12.93
C LYS A 106 11.06 -3.89 -14.36
N GLU A 107 9.97 -4.29 -14.98
CA GLU A 107 9.94 -4.74 -16.37
C GLU A 107 10.35 -3.60 -17.31
N ALA A 108 9.79 -2.41 -17.16
CA ALA A 108 10.15 -1.23 -17.94
C ALA A 108 11.64 -0.90 -17.81
N LEU A 109 12.21 -0.93 -16.58
CA LEU A 109 13.64 -0.71 -16.37
C LEU A 109 14.52 -1.74 -17.09
N ILE A 110 14.17 -3.01 -17.03
CA ILE A 110 14.93 -4.09 -17.69
C ILE A 110 14.86 -3.95 -19.20
N GLU A 111 13.66 -3.73 -19.74
CA GLU A 111 13.45 -3.53 -21.18
C GLU A 111 14.25 -2.34 -21.69
N GLU A 112 14.21 -1.23 -21.00
CA GLU A 112 14.94 -0.01 -21.32
C GLU A 112 16.46 -0.23 -21.34
N ILE A 113 17.00 -0.88 -20.30
CA ILE A 113 18.43 -1.23 -20.23
C ILE A 113 18.84 -2.10 -21.42
N ILE A 114 18.03 -3.07 -21.80
CA ILE A 114 18.31 -3.96 -22.93
C ILE A 114 18.31 -3.18 -24.24
N VAL A 115 17.25 -2.39 -24.50
CA VAL A 115 17.09 -1.62 -25.73
C VAL A 115 18.23 -0.61 -25.89
N VAL A 116 18.51 0.16 -24.83
CA VAL A 116 19.59 1.16 -24.83
C VAL A 116 20.94 0.51 -25.05
N SER A 117 21.21 -0.60 -24.37
CA SER A 117 22.48 -1.33 -24.55
C SER A 117 22.66 -1.78 -25.98
N LEU A 118 21.61 -2.28 -26.61
CA LEU A 118 21.62 -2.74 -28.00
C LEU A 118 21.82 -1.57 -28.99
N VAL A 119 21.11 -0.46 -28.76
CA VAL A 119 21.24 0.75 -29.61
C VAL A 119 22.65 1.32 -29.49
N VAL A 120 23.16 1.49 -28.26
CA VAL A 120 24.52 2.04 -28.06
C VAL A 120 25.59 1.13 -28.66
N LEU A 121 25.45 -0.20 -28.52
CA LEU A 121 26.36 -1.15 -29.16
C LEU A 121 26.35 -1.06 -30.71
N LEU A 122 25.14 -0.96 -31.31
CA LEU A 122 24.97 -0.88 -32.75
C LEU A 122 25.53 0.42 -33.37
N PHE A 123 25.29 1.56 -32.70
CA PHE A 123 25.64 2.86 -33.25
C PHE A 123 27.06 3.34 -32.92
N LEU A 124 27.55 3.04 -31.71
CA LEU A 124 28.88 3.51 -31.31
C LEU A 124 30.00 2.47 -31.50
N PHE A 125 29.67 1.19 -31.73
CA PHE A 125 30.65 0.11 -31.84
C PHE A 125 31.71 0.08 -30.69
N HIS A 126 31.44 0.76 -29.58
CA HIS A 126 32.35 0.93 -28.47
C HIS A 126 31.73 0.38 -27.18
N VAL A 127 32.20 -0.77 -26.75
CA VAL A 127 31.75 -1.45 -25.51
C VAL A 127 31.86 -0.55 -24.25
N ARG A 128 32.91 0.29 -24.21
CA ARG A 128 33.13 1.21 -23.05
C ARG A 128 32.00 2.23 -22.91
N SER A 129 31.51 2.79 -24.02
CA SER A 129 30.40 3.76 -24.01
C SER A 129 29.09 3.09 -23.63
N ALA A 130 28.84 1.85 -24.06
CA ALA A 130 27.70 1.07 -23.68
C ALA A 130 27.65 0.81 -22.17
N VAL A 131 28.79 0.43 -21.56
CA VAL A 131 28.88 0.21 -20.11
C VAL A 131 28.52 1.48 -19.33
N VAL A 132 28.97 2.66 -19.78
CA VAL A 132 28.62 3.92 -19.11
C VAL A 132 27.11 4.14 -19.14
N ALA A 133 26.45 3.99 -20.29
CA ALA A 133 25.00 4.15 -20.39
C ALA A 133 24.24 3.14 -19.51
N ILE A 134 24.63 1.85 -19.55
CA ILE A 134 24.03 0.76 -18.77
C ILE A 134 24.09 1.03 -17.27
N VAL A 135 25.21 1.60 -16.77
CA VAL A 135 25.39 1.89 -15.34
C VAL A 135 24.69 3.19 -14.94
N THR A 136 24.66 4.18 -15.82
CA THR A 136 24.08 5.50 -15.52
C THR A 136 22.58 5.41 -15.26
N ILE A 137 21.82 4.60 -16.01
CA ILE A 137 20.38 4.46 -15.88
C ILE A 137 19.98 3.97 -14.48
N PRO A 138 20.40 2.79 -14.01
CA PRO A 138 20.02 2.32 -12.69
C PRO A 138 20.56 3.23 -11.56
N LEU A 139 21.72 3.83 -11.74
CA LEU A 139 22.28 4.77 -10.76
C LEU A 139 21.43 6.03 -10.64
N SER A 140 20.96 6.60 -11.75
CA SER A 140 20.08 7.78 -11.75
C SER A 140 18.75 7.49 -11.08
N VAL A 141 18.17 6.32 -11.32
CA VAL A 141 16.93 5.88 -10.67
C VAL A 141 17.13 5.72 -9.14
N LEU A 142 18.25 5.10 -8.73
CA LEU A 142 18.59 4.96 -7.31
C LEU A 142 18.77 6.32 -6.63
N ILE A 143 19.46 7.27 -7.29
CA ILE A 143 19.60 8.65 -6.80
C ILE A 143 18.22 9.31 -6.69
N GLY A 144 17.36 9.15 -7.68
CA GLY A 144 15.99 9.63 -7.65
C GLY A 144 15.21 9.11 -6.43
N PHE A 145 15.24 7.82 -6.17
CA PHE A 145 14.62 7.22 -4.97
C PHE A 145 15.23 7.74 -3.67
N MET A 146 16.55 7.93 -3.64
CA MET A 146 17.22 8.50 -2.47
C MET A 146 16.74 9.93 -2.19
N LEU A 147 16.60 10.77 -3.22
CA LEU A 147 16.09 12.14 -3.10
C LEU A 147 14.63 12.16 -2.64
N VAL A 148 13.77 11.33 -3.24
CA VAL A 148 12.37 11.18 -2.82
C VAL A 148 12.28 10.85 -1.32
N LYS A 149 13.11 9.92 -0.85
CA LYS A 149 13.19 9.55 0.57
C LYS A 149 13.71 10.72 1.43
N LEU A 150 14.74 11.42 0.98
CA LEU A 150 15.35 12.55 1.70
C LEU A 150 14.37 13.70 1.89
N PHE A 151 13.57 14.00 0.85
CA PHE A 151 12.54 15.03 0.90
C PHE A 151 11.23 14.60 1.58
N GLY A 152 11.15 13.37 2.09
CA GLY A 152 9.95 12.86 2.76
C GLY A 152 8.75 12.70 1.83
N ILE A 153 8.97 12.58 0.53
CA ILE A 153 7.89 12.38 -0.46
C ILE A 153 7.43 10.94 -0.38
N SER A 154 6.13 10.72 -0.23
CA SER A 154 5.56 9.38 -0.22
C SER A 154 5.61 8.74 -1.61
N LEU A 155 6.19 7.55 -1.69
CA LEU A 155 6.14 6.73 -2.90
C LEU A 155 4.73 6.12 -3.03
N ASN A 156 4.01 6.56 -4.05
CA ASN A 156 2.70 6.04 -4.42
C ASN A 156 2.71 5.62 -5.91
N ILE A 157 1.62 5.06 -6.40
CA ILE A 157 1.50 4.59 -7.79
C ILE A 157 1.75 5.73 -8.79
N MET A 158 1.33 6.96 -8.46
CA MET A 158 1.56 8.12 -9.32
C MET A 158 3.05 8.51 -9.36
N SER A 159 3.74 8.48 -8.20
CA SER A 159 5.20 8.72 -8.14
C SER A 159 5.98 7.66 -8.93
N LEU A 160 5.57 6.39 -8.83
CA LEU A 160 6.19 5.30 -9.61
C LEU A 160 5.96 5.48 -11.11
N GLY A 161 4.75 5.89 -11.52
CA GLY A 161 4.45 6.24 -12.92
C GLY A 161 5.28 7.42 -13.43
N GLY A 162 5.45 8.45 -12.59
CA GLY A 162 6.32 9.59 -12.92
C GLY A 162 7.79 9.20 -13.09
N ILE A 163 8.30 8.31 -12.24
CA ILE A 163 9.65 7.76 -12.36
C ILE A 163 9.79 6.95 -13.65
N ALA A 164 8.81 6.10 -13.98
CA ALA A 164 8.82 5.32 -15.21
C ALA A 164 8.89 6.22 -16.48
N LEU A 165 8.14 7.32 -16.50
CA LEU A 165 8.21 8.31 -17.56
C LEU A 165 9.58 9.02 -17.63
N ALA A 166 10.13 9.40 -16.46
CA ALA A 166 11.42 10.09 -16.39
C ALA A 166 12.60 9.20 -16.82
N ILE A 167 12.48 7.88 -16.75
CA ILE A 167 13.51 6.95 -17.18
C ILE A 167 13.76 7.10 -18.68
N GLY A 168 12.72 7.21 -19.52
CA GLY A 168 12.84 7.43 -20.94
C GLY A 168 13.64 8.71 -21.27
N ASP A 169 13.30 9.84 -20.67
CA ASP A 169 14.02 11.10 -20.84
C ASP A 169 15.48 11.03 -20.35
N LEU A 170 15.72 10.32 -19.26
CA LEU A 170 17.06 10.10 -18.71
C LEU A 170 17.97 9.28 -19.65
N VAL A 171 17.40 8.30 -20.31
CA VAL A 171 18.10 7.45 -21.28
C VAL A 171 18.54 8.27 -22.48
N ASP A 172 17.64 9.05 -23.05
CA ASP A 172 17.94 9.92 -24.19
C ASP A 172 19.05 10.93 -23.84
N ALA A 173 18.95 11.56 -22.68
CA ALA A 173 20.01 12.46 -22.20
C ALA A 173 21.36 11.75 -22.01
N GLY A 174 21.35 10.53 -21.47
CA GLY A 174 22.55 9.70 -21.29
C GLY A 174 23.22 9.31 -22.61
N ILE A 175 22.43 8.93 -23.62
CA ILE A 175 22.91 8.59 -24.95
C ILE A 175 23.56 9.82 -25.60
N VAL A 176 22.87 10.97 -25.60
CA VAL A 176 23.34 12.21 -26.19
C VAL A 176 24.63 12.70 -25.53
N MET A 177 24.72 12.63 -24.19
CA MET A 177 25.94 12.99 -23.44
C MET A 177 27.11 12.07 -23.81
N THR A 178 26.88 10.77 -23.86
CA THR A 178 27.92 9.79 -24.23
C THR A 178 28.42 9.98 -25.64
N GLU A 179 27.51 10.22 -26.59
CA GLU A 179 27.86 10.49 -28.00
C GLU A 179 28.67 11.78 -28.14
N ASN A 180 28.24 12.86 -27.47
CA ASN A 180 28.98 14.13 -27.52
C ASN A 180 30.35 14.03 -26.87
N ALA A 181 30.49 13.34 -25.76
CA ALA A 181 31.79 13.08 -25.10
C ALA A 181 32.73 12.28 -26.05
N TYR A 182 32.18 11.24 -26.70
CA TYR A 182 32.95 10.44 -27.64
C TYR A 182 33.42 11.27 -28.88
N LYS A 183 32.51 12.05 -29.49
CA LYS A 183 32.87 12.95 -30.60
C LYS A 183 33.91 14.00 -30.18
N GLY A 184 33.82 14.50 -28.95
CA GLY A 184 34.80 15.45 -28.40
C GLY A 184 36.18 14.82 -28.25
N LEU A 185 36.25 13.59 -27.71
CA LEU A 185 37.51 12.83 -27.56
C LEU A 185 38.16 12.53 -28.91
N VAL A 186 37.38 12.05 -29.89
CA VAL A 186 37.89 11.78 -31.25
C VAL A 186 38.47 13.03 -31.88
N LYS A 187 37.77 14.18 -31.77
CA LYS A 187 38.28 15.46 -32.29
C LYS A 187 39.57 15.91 -31.57
N ALA A 188 39.66 15.69 -30.26
CA ALA A 188 40.86 16.07 -29.50
C ALA A 188 42.07 15.21 -29.89
N VAL A 189 41.87 13.90 -30.07
CA VAL A 189 42.93 12.97 -30.52
C VAL A 189 43.42 13.34 -31.92
N LEU A 190 42.51 13.57 -32.87
CA LEU A 190 42.86 13.94 -34.24
C LEU A 190 43.62 15.28 -34.33
N LYS A 191 43.39 16.21 -33.41
CA LYS A 191 44.06 17.50 -33.34
C LYS A 191 45.44 17.43 -32.68
N THR A 192 45.75 16.36 -31.97
CA THR A 192 47.07 16.14 -31.30
C THR A 192 48.03 15.44 -32.26
N ASP A 193 47.52 14.79 -33.31
CA ASP A 193 48.33 14.08 -34.31
C ASP A 193 48.70 14.98 -35.55
N GLU A 194 48.23 16.25 -35.59
CA GLU A 194 48.70 17.32 -36.49
C GLU A 194 49.75 18.23 -35.80
#